data_08f694b71d2639c73493a2d4977f13fd
#
_entry.id   08f694b71d2639c73493a2d4977f13fd
#
_cell.length_a   1.000
_cell.length_b   1.000
_cell.length_c   1.000
_cell.angle_alpha   90.00
_cell.angle_beta   90.00
_cell.angle_gamma   90.00
#
_symmetry.space_group_name_H-M   'P 1'
#
loop_
_entity.id
_entity.type
_entity.pdbx_description
1 polymer ?
#
loop_
_entity_poly.entity_id
_entity_poly.type
_entity_poly.pdbx_seq_one_letter_code
_entity_poly.pdbx_strand_id
1 'polypeptide(L)'
;IGSLFSAKAAGADVRIVYSIDDAVQMARDQPDKPLVFVGVGFETTAPSTCVPLHKDDCPENFSVYSCHRICPPIIETLFSLGENRIDGFIMPGHVAVITGTGMFEPVSEIHHVPQVIAGFEPLDILMSCYMLCKQIKEGRAEVENEYTRLVRPEGNPAALKLMEDTFTPVDRAWRGFPVIPKSALALKPCFANHDATKVHEDILRNTPEVEAEAKGCKCGDVLRGIIRSE
;
A
#
# COMPACT_ATOMS: atom_id res chain seq x y z
N ILE A 1 22.01 -3.33 7.99
CA ILE A 1 20.94 -2.80 7.11
C ILE A 1 20.94 -1.29 7.27
N GLY A 2 21.24 -0.57 6.16
CA GLY A 2 21.18 0.89 6.14
C GLY A 2 19.71 1.37 6.18
N SER A 3 19.48 2.58 6.69
CA SER A 3 18.18 3.25 6.64
C SER A 3 18.35 4.67 6.09
N LEU A 4 17.30 5.28 5.61
CA LEU A 4 17.32 6.70 5.24
C LEU A 4 17.72 7.58 6.42
N PHE A 5 17.41 7.17 7.64
CA PHE A 5 17.82 7.86 8.86
C PHE A 5 19.34 7.80 9.07
N SER A 6 19.96 6.62 8.87
CA SER A 6 21.42 6.48 8.96
C SER A 6 22.13 7.19 7.82
N ALA A 7 21.56 7.20 6.61
CA ALA A 7 22.08 7.98 5.48
C ALA A 7 22.06 9.49 5.78
N LYS A 8 20.95 9.98 6.33
CA LYS A 8 20.85 11.38 6.78
C LYS A 8 21.89 11.73 7.84
N ALA A 9 22.09 10.86 8.83
CA ALA A 9 23.12 11.05 9.87
C ALA A 9 24.54 11.05 9.29
N ALA A 10 24.76 10.36 8.16
CA ALA A 10 26.01 10.35 7.42
C ALA A 10 26.17 11.54 6.43
N GLY A 11 25.22 12.49 6.41
CA GLY A 11 25.30 13.72 5.61
C GLY A 11 24.50 13.70 4.30
N ALA A 12 23.73 12.63 4.02
CA ALA A 12 22.84 12.62 2.85
C ALA A 12 21.67 13.61 3.02
N ASP A 13 21.28 14.29 1.94
CA ASP A 13 20.12 15.21 1.93
C ASP A 13 18.83 14.39 1.89
N VAL A 14 18.40 13.92 3.06
CA VAL A 14 17.16 13.20 3.25
C VAL A 14 16.18 14.07 4.04
N ARG A 15 15.04 14.37 3.45
CA ARG A 15 13.99 15.23 4.02
C ARG A 15 12.70 14.46 4.19
N ILE A 16 12.01 14.72 5.29
CA ILE A 16 10.67 14.19 5.54
C ILE A 16 9.70 15.26 5.05
N VAL A 17 8.74 14.85 4.21
CA VAL A 17 7.66 15.68 3.71
C VAL A 17 6.32 15.05 4.10
N TYR A 18 5.28 15.86 4.25
CA TYR A 18 3.93 15.39 4.59
C TYR A 18 3.01 15.31 3.39
N SER A 19 3.42 15.89 2.27
CA SER A 19 2.73 15.79 0.98
C SER A 19 3.72 15.67 -0.17
N ILE A 20 3.25 15.15 -1.29
CA ILE A 20 4.04 15.15 -2.52
C ILE A 20 4.21 16.58 -3.07
N ASP A 21 3.24 17.47 -2.81
CA ASP A 21 3.32 18.86 -3.25
C ASP A 21 4.51 19.59 -2.61
N ASP A 22 4.86 19.29 -1.36
CA ASP A 22 6.08 19.79 -0.72
C ASP A 22 7.32 19.35 -1.48
N ALA A 23 7.39 18.08 -1.89
CA ALA A 23 8.51 17.56 -2.66
C ALA A 23 8.60 18.19 -4.07
N VAL A 24 7.47 18.38 -4.74
CA VAL A 24 7.40 19.07 -6.04
C VAL A 24 7.87 20.54 -5.91
N GLN A 25 7.44 21.24 -4.84
CA GLN A 25 7.91 22.59 -4.60
C GLN A 25 9.41 22.65 -4.33
N MET A 26 9.95 21.70 -3.57
CA MET A 26 11.42 21.60 -3.37
C MET A 26 12.17 21.34 -4.68
N ALA A 27 11.61 20.59 -5.61
CA ALA A 27 12.20 20.37 -6.93
C ALA A 27 12.20 21.65 -7.76
N ARG A 28 11.12 22.44 -7.72
CA ARG A 28 11.04 23.76 -8.38
C ARG A 28 12.05 24.77 -7.82
N ASP A 29 12.24 24.76 -6.50
CA ASP A 29 13.17 25.68 -5.82
C ASP A 29 14.65 25.35 -6.10
N GLN A 30 14.95 24.12 -6.54
CA GLN A 30 16.30 23.63 -6.81
C GLN A 30 16.36 22.88 -8.16
N PRO A 31 16.15 23.54 -9.30
CA PRO A 31 15.99 22.89 -10.61
C PRO A 31 17.25 22.12 -11.06
N ASP A 32 18.42 22.50 -10.60
CA ASP A 32 19.70 21.85 -10.94
C ASP A 32 19.98 20.58 -10.12
N LYS A 33 19.13 20.26 -9.14
CA LYS A 33 19.32 19.08 -8.29
C LYS A 33 18.24 18.04 -8.57
N PRO A 34 18.61 16.78 -8.86
CA PRO A 34 17.63 15.72 -8.95
C PRO A 34 16.97 15.48 -7.57
N LEU A 35 15.66 15.34 -7.57
CA LEU A 35 14.87 15.04 -6.39
C LEU A 35 14.10 13.74 -6.59
N VAL A 36 14.28 12.81 -5.64
CA VAL A 36 13.56 11.54 -5.62
C VAL A 36 12.54 11.55 -4.48
N PHE A 37 11.27 11.49 -4.82
CA PHE A 37 10.20 11.27 -3.85
C PHE A 37 10.00 9.77 -3.61
N VAL A 38 10.21 9.31 -2.39
CA VAL A 38 9.93 7.92 -2.00
C VAL A 38 8.47 7.81 -1.57
N GLY A 39 7.63 7.34 -2.50
CA GLY A 39 6.19 7.19 -2.30
C GLY A 39 5.86 5.92 -1.53
N VAL A 40 5.64 6.03 -0.22
CA VAL A 40 5.29 4.89 0.66
C VAL A 40 3.84 4.96 1.06
N GLY A 41 3.13 3.84 0.96
CA GLY A 41 1.75 3.72 1.42
C GLY A 41 0.94 2.73 0.60
N PHE A 42 -0.36 2.82 0.77
CA PHE A 42 -1.35 1.97 0.12
C PHE A 42 -2.24 2.79 -0.82
N GLU A 43 -3.39 2.25 -1.18
CA GLU A 43 -4.38 2.90 -2.06
C GLU A 43 -4.83 4.27 -1.55
N THR A 44 -4.70 4.53 -0.26
CA THR A 44 -5.04 5.83 0.34
C THR A 44 -4.11 6.97 -0.08
N THR A 45 -2.83 6.69 -0.34
CA THR A 45 -1.80 7.68 -0.66
C THR A 45 -1.36 7.66 -2.12
N ALA A 46 -1.57 6.55 -2.83
CA ALA A 46 -1.22 6.43 -4.23
C ALA A 46 -1.89 7.49 -5.14
N PRO A 47 -3.18 7.85 -4.97
CA PRO A 47 -3.81 8.89 -5.79
C PRO A 47 -3.11 10.24 -5.71
N SER A 48 -2.70 10.67 -4.53
CA SER A 48 -1.99 11.95 -4.37
C SER A 48 -0.64 11.96 -5.08
N THR A 49 0.04 10.81 -5.14
CA THR A 49 1.30 10.66 -5.88
C THR A 49 1.12 10.83 -7.39
N CYS A 50 -0.06 10.51 -7.91
CA CYS A 50 -0.36 10.67 -9.33
C CYS A 50 -0.53 12.13 -9.75
N VAL A 51 -1.11 12.97 -8.88
CA VAL A 51 -1.55 14.32 -9.23
C VAL A 51 -0.48 15.18 -9.92
N PRO A 52 0.73 15.34 -9.38
CA PRO A 52 1.73 16.18 -10.03
C PRO A 52 2.24 15.59 -11.35
N LEU A 53 2.22 14.26 -11.52
CA LEU A 53 2.67 13.60 -12.74
C LEU A 53 1.75 13.85 -13.95
N HIS A 54 0.51 14.25 -13.70
CA HIS A 54 -0.46 14.61 -14.75
C HIS A 54 -0.53 16.13 -15.04
N LYS A 55 0.32 16.92 -14.38
CA LYS A 55 0.40 18.36 -14.63
C LYS A 55 1.50 18.66 -15.65
N ASP A 56 1.23 19.57 -16.59
CA ASP A 56 2.19 20.01 -17.61
C ASP A 56 3.41 20.70 -17.00
N ASP A 57 3.31 21.21 -15.77
CA ASP A 57 4.35 21.93 -15.05
C ASP A 57 5.09 21.06 -14.01
N CYS A 58 5.01 19.73 -14.13
CA CYS A 58 5.81 18.83 -13.30
C CYS A 58 7.30 19.06 -13.55
N PRO A 59 8.11 19.33 -12.51
CA PRO A 59 9.54 19.63 -12.70
C PRO A 59 10.32 18.46 -13.29
N GLU A 60 11.14 18.70 -14.30
CA GLU A 60 11.95 17.65 -14.97
C GLU A 60 12.92 16.94 -14.02
N ASN A 61 13.41 17.65 -12.99
CA ASN A 61 14.31 17.10 -11.97
C ASN A 61 13.61 16.31 -10.86
N PHE A 62 12.26 16.16 -10.94
CA PHE A 62 11.44 15.42 -9.99
C PHE A 62 11.18 13.99 -10.48
N SER A 63 11.44 13.00 -9.63
CA SER A 63 11.10 11.60 -9.89
C SER A 63 10.52 10.90 -8.68
N VAL A 64 9.75 9.84 -8.93
CA VAL A 64 9.05 9.05 -7.91
C VAL A 64 9.67 7.65 -7.84
N TYR A 65 10.12 7.25 -6.67
CA TYR A 65 10.42 5.86 -6.35
C TYR A 65 9.20 5.24 -5.68
N SER A 66 8.40 4.51 -6.46
CA SER A 66 7.16 3.94 -5.95
C SER A 66 7.41 2.75 -5.03
N CYS A 67 7.06 2.92 -3.76
CA CYS A 67 6.98 1.88 -2.75
C CYS A 67 5.53 1.57 -2.36
N HIS A 68 4.55 2.03 -3.15
CA HIS A 68 3.14 1.79 -2.90
C HIS A 68 2.80 0.30 -2.98
N ARG A 69 1.91 -0.13 -2.09
CA ARG A 69 1.41 -1.50 -1.99
C ARG A 69 -0.10 -1.53 -2.20
N ILE A 70 -0.62 -2.69 -2.55
CA ILE A 70 -2.04 -2.96 -2.74
C ILE A 70 -2.48 -3.96 -1.69
N CYS A 71 -3.59 -3.63 -0.99
CA CYS A 71 -4.03 -4.37 0.18
C CYS A 71 -4.59 -5.78 -0.10
N PRO A 72 -5.49 -6.03 -1.07
CA PRO A 72 -6.10 -7.35 -1.25
C PRO A 72 -5.14 -8.50 -1.54
N PRO A 73 -4.08 -8.36 -2.37
CA PRO A 73 -3.19 -9.47 -2.68
C PRO A 73 -2.48 -10.07 -1.47
N ILE A 74 -2.20 -9.29 -0.42
CA ILE A 74 -1.59 -9.83 0.79
C ILE A 74 -2.57 -10.72 1.55
N ILE A 75 -3.87 -10.38 1.56
CA ILE A 75 -4.89 -11.16 2.26
C ILE A 75 -5.04 -12.52 1.59
N GLU A 76 -5.13 -12.58 0.26
CA GLU A 76 -5.14 -13.85 -0.47
C GLU A 76 -3.90 -14.70 -0.18
N THR A 77 -2.73 -14.04 -0.11
CA THR A 77 -1.47 -14.72 0.18
C THR A 77 -1.47 -15.35 1.58
N LEU A 78 -2.09 -14.71 2.59
CA LEU A 78 -2.20 -15.29 3.93
C LEU A 78 -2.85 -16.68 3.92
N PHE A 79 -3.86 -16.90 3.06
CA PHE A 79 -4.54 -18.18 2.93
C PHE A 79 -3.76 -19.18 2.06
N SER A 80 -2.97 -18.72 1.11
CA SER A 80 -2.18 -19.60 0.23
C SER A 80 -0.93 -20.18 0.89
N LEU A 81 -0.45 -19.59 1.97
CA LEU A 81 0.77 -20.02 2.68
C LEU A 81 0.57 -21.20 3.65
N GLY A 82 -0.59 -21.83 3.64
CA GLY A 82 -0.88 -23.01 4.47
C GLY A 82 -1.60 -22.65 5.77
N GLU A 83 -1.14 -23.17 6.93
CA GLU A 83 -1.84 -22.93 8.20
C GLU A 83 -2.04 -21.44 8.48
N ASN A 84 -3.29 -21.07 8.72
CA ASN A 84 -3.65 -19.79 9.30
C ASN A 84 -4.73 -20.00 10.37
N ARG A 85 -4.84 -19.05 11.30
CA ARG A 85 -5.80 -19.09 12.41
C ARG A 85 -6.59 -17.79 12.46
N ILE A 86 -7.04 -17.36 11.30
CA ILE A 86 -7.82 -16.14 11.12
C ILE A 86 -9.26 -16.54 10.85
N ASP A 87 -10.17 -16.11 11.73
CA ASP A 87 -11.60 -16.38 11.63
C ASP A 87 -12.36 -15.25 10.91
N GLY A 88 -11.74 -14.09 10.73
CA GLY A 88 -12.35 -12.93 10.06
C GLY A 88 -11.43 -11.73 10.03
N PHE A 89 -11.76 -10.73 9.22
CA PHE A 89 -10.99 -9.51 9.06
C PHE A 89 -11.79 -8.26 9.37
N ILE A 90 -11.16 -7.34 10.08
CA ILE A 90 -11.55 -5.93 10.09
C ILE A 90 -10.76 -5.24 8.98
N MET A 91 -11.47 -4.81 7.93
CA MET A 91 -10.88 -4.22 6.75
C MET A 91 -10.68 -2.71 6.89
N PRO A 92 -9.60 -2.17 6.29
CA PRO A 92 -9.25 -0.77 6.47
C PRO A 92 -10.24 0.15 5.73
N GLY A 93 -11.09 0.85 6.46
CA GLY A 93 -12.12 1.72 5.89
C GLY A 93 -11.57 2.83 5.00
N HIS A 94 -10.39 3.41 5.32
CA HIS A 94 -9.81 4.44 4.46
C HIS A 94 -9.36 3.89 3.09
N VAL A 95 -8.91 2.64 3.00
CA VAL A 95 -8.66 1.99 1.70
C VAL A 95 -9.98 1.84 0.96
N ALA A 96 -11.02 1.35 1.63
CA ALA A 96 -12.35 1.16 1.04
C ALA A 96 -13.00 2.48 0.57
N VAL A 97 -12.69 3.64 1.19
CA VAL A 97 -13.13 4.96 0.69
C VAL A 97 -12.60 5.21 -0.73
N ILE A 98 -11.40 4.74 -1.03
CA ILE A 98 -10.80 4.87 -2.37
C ILE A 98 -11.30 3.78 -3.31
N THR A 99 -11.30 2.53 -2.86
CA THR A 99 -11.45 1.35 -3.71
C THR A 99 -12.87 0.83 -3.82
N GLY A 100 -13.74 1.22 -2.90
CA GLY A 100 -15.06 0.62 -2.73
C GLY A 100 -15.01 -0.70 -1.98
N THR A 101 -16.17 -1.35 -1.86
CA THR A 101 -16.31 -2.62 -1.13
C THR A 101 -15.95 -3.83 -1.98
N GLY A 102 -16.19 -3.76 -3.29
CA GLY A 102 -16.09 -4.90 -4.21
C GLY A 102 -14.70 -5.53 -4.30
N MET A 103 -13.62 -4.76 -4.03
CA MET A 103 -12.27 -5.33 -4.08
C MET A 103 -11.98 -6.36 -2.98
N PHE A 104 -12.79 -6.42 -1.94
CA PHE A 104 -12.65 -7.37 -0.83
C PHE A 104 -13.50 -8.64 -0.99
N GLU A 105 -14.50 -8.61 -1.87
CA GLU A 105 -15.45 -9.72 -2.10
C GLU A 105 -14.76 -11.03 -2.48
N PRO A 106 -13.74 -11.05 -3.38
CA PRO A 106 -13.10 -12.29 -3.78
C PRO A 106 -12.50 -13.08 -2.62
N VAL A 107 -12.00 -12.41 -1.58
CA VAL A 107 -11.46 -13.09 -0.38
C VAL A 107 -12.55 -13.83 0.38
N SER A 108 -13.71 -13.21 0.61
CA SER A 108 -14.84 -13.86 1.26
C SER A 108 -15.40 -15.00 0.42
N GLU A 109 -15.52 -14.82 -0.89
CA GLU A 109 -16.07 -15.83 -1.80
C GLU A 109 -15.19 -17.09 -1.90
N ILE A 110 -13.86 -16.89 -2.03
CA ILE A 110 -12.89 -17.99 -2.26
C ILE A 110 -12.56 -18.69 -0.95
N HIS A 111 -12.33 -17.93 0.12
CA HIS A 111 -11.78 -18.47 1.37
C HIS A 111 -12.86 -18.65 2.46
N HIS A 112 -14.10 -18.26 2.19
CA HIS A 112 -15.22 -18.34 3.14
C HIS A 112 -14.92 -17.66 4.49
N VAL A 113 -14.31 -16.47 4.44
CA VAL A 113 -13.92 -15.70 5.61
C VAL A 113 -14.71 -14.41 5.68
N PRO A 114 -15.40 -14.13 6.79
CA PRO A 114 -16.15 -12.90 6.98
C PRO A 114 -15.23 -11.68 7.05
N GLN A 115 -15.67 -10.58 6.47
CA GLN A 115 -14.96 -9.32 6.47
C GLN A 115 -15.90 -8.18 6.88
N VAL A 116 -15.41 -7.23 7.68
CA VAL A 116 -16.14 -6.00 8.01
C VAL A 116 -15.24 -4.79 7.75
N ILE A 117 -15.67 -3.92 6.87
CA ILE A 117 -15.01 -2.64 6.60
C ILE A 117 -15.34 -1.68 7.74
N ALA A 118 -14.32 -1.21 8.46
CA ALA A 118 -14.46 -0.41 9.66
C ALA A 118 -13.86 0.99 9.54
N GLY A 119 -14.47 1.93 10.25
CA GLY A 119 -13.79 3.17 10.64
C GLY A 119 -12.74 2.93 11.73
N PHE A 120 -12.21 4.01 12.28
CA PHE A 120 -11.10 3.94 13.25
C PHE A 120 -11.49 4.42 14.64
N GLU A 121 -12.73 4.86 14.82
CA GLU A 121 -13.21 5.27 16.14
C GLU A 121 -13.50 4.04 17.01
N PRO A 122 -13.41 4.16 18.34
CA PRO A 122 -13.64 3.03 19.24
C PRO A 122 -15.00 2.33 19.00
N LEU A 123 -16.03 3.10 18.67
CA LEU A 123 -17.36 2.56 18.39
C LEU A 123 -17.40 1.79 17.06
N ASP A 124 -16.72 2.29 16.01
CA ASP A 124 -16.59 1.61 14.72
C ASP A 124 -15.95 0.22 14.92
N ILE A 125 -14.87 0.17 15.69
CA ILE A 125 -14.15 -1.10 15.95
C ILE A 125 -15.02 -2.07 16.75
N LEU A 126 -15.70 -1.59 17.79
CA LEU A 126 -16.61 -2.45 18.58
C LEU A 126 -17.78 -2.99 17.74
N MET A 127 -18.37 -2.15 16.90
CA MET A 127 -19.45 -2.56 16.00
C MET A 127 -18.95 -3.57 14.97
N SER A 128 -17.77 -3.34 14.40
CA SER A 128 -17.17 -4.28 13.45
C SER A 128 -16.86 -5.64 14.09
N CYS A 129 -16.34 -5.66 15.33
CA CYS A 129 -16.18 -6.91 16.09
C CYS A 129 -17.52 -7.61 16.30
N TYR A 130 -18.58 -6.88 16.67
CA TYR A 130 -19.92 -7.45 16.82
C TYR A 130 -20.44 -8.05 15.51
N MET A 131 -20.29 -7.33 14.39
CA MET A 131 -20.72 -7.79 13.07
C MET A 131 -19.96 -9.06 12.64
N LEU A 132 -18.64 -9.11 12.86
CA LEU A 132 -17.81 -10.30 12.59
C LEU A 132 -18.28 -11.50 13.44
N CYS A 133 -18.44 -11.32 14.75
CA CYS A 133 -18.93 -12.38 15.64
C CYS A 133 -20.31 -12.88 15.22
N LYS A 134 -21.18 -11.98 14.74
CA LYS A 134 -22.50 -12.33 14.24
C LYS A 134 -22.39 -13.16 12.96
N GLN A 135 -21.57 -12.76 11.98
CA GLN A 135 -21.34 -13.53 10.75
C GLN A 135 -20.81 -14.94 11.07
N ILE A 136 -19.79 -15.03 11.93
CA ILE A 136 -19.20 -16.31 12.36
C ILE A 136 -20.26 -17.23 12.99
N LYS A 137 -21.07 -16.68 13.91
CA LYS A 137 -22.17 -17.45 14.56
C LYS A 137 -23.23 -17.93 13.58
N GLU A 138 -23.52 -17.15 12.55
CA GLU A 138 -24.52 -17.44 11.51
C GLU A 138 -23.94 -18.30 10.36
N GLY A 139 -22.65 -18.59 10.35
CA GLY A 139 -21.95 -19.31 9.28
C GLY A 139 -21.91 -18.54 7.96
N ARG A 140 -21.96 -17.21 8.01
CA ARG A 140 -21.85 -16.32 6.83
C ARG A 140 -20.40 -15.89 6.61
N ALA A 141 -20.07 -15.58 5.37
CA ALA A 141 -18.77 -15.09 4.97
C ALA A 141 -18.96 -14.02 3.88
N GLU A 142 -19.28 -12.82 4.30
CA GLU A 142 -19.63 -11.70 3.43
C GLU A 142 -18.76 -10.48 3.77
N VAL A 143 -18.70 -9.52 2.84
CA VAL A 143 -18.12 -8.20 3.11
C VAL A 143 -19.21 -7.27 3.59
N GLU A 144 -19.24 -6.98 4.88
CA GLU A 144 -20.15 -5.98 5.45
C GLU A 144 -19.43 -4.64 5.62
N ASN A 145 -20.16 -3.55 5.41
CA ASN A 145 -19.63 -2.20 5.55
C ASN A 145 -20.21 -1.51 6.79
N GLU A 146 -19.44 -1.42 7.85
CA GLU A 146 -19.78 -0.63 9.03
C GLU A 146 -19.58 0.88 8.77
N TYR A 147 -18.55 1.23 7.99
CA TYR A 147 -18.12 2.63 7.77
C TYR A 147 -18.95 3.35 6.69
N THR A 148 -20.28 3.17 6.74
CA THR A 148 -21.24 3.64 5.72
C THR A 148 -21.27 5.16 5.55
N ARG A 149 -20.81 5.92 6.56
CA ARG A 149 -20.75 7.38 6.47
C ARG A 149 -19.71 7.90 5.46
N LEU A 150 -18.71 7.10 5.10
CA LEU A 150 -17.67 7.48 4.14
C LEU A 150 -17.48 6.49 2.99
N VAL A 151 -17.62 5.20 3.25
CA VAL A 151 -17.38 4.15 2.24
C VAL A 151 -18.62 3.95 1.38
N ARG A 152 -18.42 4.09 0.08
CA ARG A 152 -19.42 3.78 -0.96
C ARG A 152 -19.02 2.50 -1.69
N PRO A 153 -19.99 1.73 -2.23
CA PRO A 153 -19.66 0.51 -2.97
C PRO A 153 -18.67 0.72 -4.12
N GLU A 154 -18.83 1.84 -4.86
CA GLU A 154 -18.01 2.21 -5.99
C GLU A 154 -16.67 2.88 -5.61
N GLY A 155 -16.46 3.21 -4.35
CA GLY A 155 -15.29 3.95 -3.88
C GLY A 155 -15.23 5.39 -4.41
N ASN A 156 -14.02 5.82 -4.78
CA ASN A 156 -13.76 7.11 -5.41
C ASN A 156 -13.33 6.90 -6.88
N PRO A 157 -14.26 7.01 -7.84
CA PRO A 157 -13.96 6.73 -9.25
C PRO A 157 -12.87 7.63 -9.84
N ALA A 158 -12.79 8.90 -9.39
CA ALA A 158 -11.75 9.83 -9.86
C ALA A 158 -10.35 9.40 -9.39
N ALA A 159 -10.22 8.99 -8.12
CA ALA A 159 -8.97 8.49 -7.58
C ALA A 159 -8.56 7.16 -8.24
N LEU A 160 -9.50 6.24 -8.43
CA LEU A 160 -9.27 4.97 -9.11
C LEU A 160 -8.79 5.17 -10.55
N LYS A 161 -9.49 6.05 -11.30
CA LYS A 161 -9.11 6.40 -12.67
C LYS A 161 -7.70 6.99 -12.74
N LEU A 162 -7.38 7.90 -11.84
CA LEU A 162 -6.06 8.52 -11.77
C LEU A 162 -4.95 7.49 -11.47
N MET A 163 -5.21 6.58 -10.54
CA MET A 163 -4.28 5.47 -10.25
C MET A 163 -4.12 4.54 -11.45
N GLU A 164 -5.24 4.16 -12.08
CA GLU A 164 -5.24 3.32 -13.28
C GLU A 164 -4.44 3.95 -14.41
N ASP A 165 -4.58 5.25 -14.64
CA ASP A 165 -3.86 5.96 -15.69
C ASP A 165 -2.36 6.09 -15.41
N THR A 166 -1.95 6.12 -14.13
CA THR A 166 -0.57 6.35 -13.72
C THR A 166 0.21 5.07 -13.48
N PHE A 167 -0.41 4.07 -12.86
CA PHE A 167 0.29 2.89 -12.36
C PHE A 167 -0.09 1.60 -13.10
N THR A 168 0.81 0.64 -13.01
CA THR A 168 0.58 -0.77 -13.35
C THR A 168 0.86 -1.63 -12.11
N PRO A 169 -0.05 -2.55 -11.73
CA PRO A 169 0.22 -3.52 -10.67
C PRO A 169 1.38 -4.45 -11.04
N VAL A 170 2.32 -4.63 -10.11
CA VAL A 170 3.50 -5.48 -10.28
C VAL A 170 3.73 -6.38 -9.07
N ASP A 171 4.47 -7.45 -9.30
CA ASP A 171 4.87 -8.39 -8.26
C ASP A 171 5.92 -7.77 -7.36
N ARG A 172 5.79 -7.96 -6.03
CA ARG A 172 6.78 -7.46 -5.06
C ARG A 172 6.90 -8.37 -3.85
N ALA A 173 8.13 -8.45 -3.35
CA ALA A 173 8.37 -9.06 -2.05
C ALA A 173 7.81 -8.19 -0.92
N TRP A 174 7.23 -8.84 0.08
CA TRP A 174 6.76 -8.20 1.31
C TRP A 174 7.54 -8.79 2.48
N ARG A 175 7.74 -7.99 3.51
CA ARG A 175 8.44 -8.45 4.71
C ARG A 175 7.66 -9.59 5.38
N GLY A 176 8.31 -10.74 5.55
CA GLY A 176 7.69 -11.95 6.11
C GLY A 176 6.88 -12.77 5.11
N PHE A 177 6.93 -12.43 3.82
CA PHE A 177 6.20 -13.11 2.76
C PHE A 177 7.08 -13.30 1.51
N PRO A 178 6.75 -14.27 0.66
CA PRO A 178 7.36 -14.39 -0.65
C PRO A 178 7.00 -13.20 -1.55
N VAL A 179 7.44 -13.24 -2.81
CA VAL A 179 6.96 -12.31 -3.83
C VAL A 179 5.45 -12.53 -4.01
N ILE A 180 4.69 -11.47 -3.80
CA ILE A 180 3.22 -11.47 -3.92
C ILE A 180 2.86 -10.88 -5.28
N PRO A 181 2.13 -11.63 -6.13
CA PRO A 181 1.72 -11.16 -7.45
C PRO A 181 0.85 -9.90 -7.35
N LYS A 182 1.10 -8.94 -8.25
CA LYS A 182 0.31 -7.70 -8.41
C LYS A 182 0.06 -6.93 -7.11
N SER A 183 1.01 -6.96 -6.18
CA SER A 183 0.86 -6.40 -4.83
C SER A 183 1.48 -5.02 -4.64
N ALA A 184 2.06 -4.45 -5.69
CA ALA A 184 2.66 -3.12 -5.66
C ALA A 184 2.33 -2.35 -6.94
N LEU A 185 2.60 -1.05 -6.91
CA LEU A 185 2.32 -0.13 -8.01
C LEU A 185 3.63 0.38 -8.62
N ALA A 186 3.86 0.12 -9.90
CA ALA A 186 4.93 0.72 -10.69
C ALA A 186 4.36 1.78 -11.64
N LEU A 187 5.12 2.83 -11.91
CA LEU A 187 4.73 3.84 -12.89
C LEU A 187 4.64 3.23 -14.30
N LYS A 188 3.65 3.66 -15.05
CA LYS A 188 3.51 3.28 -16.47
C LYS A 188 4.64 3.87 -17.33
N PRO A 189 4.96 3.25 -18.47
CA PRO A 189 6.05 3.71 -19.34
C PRO A 189 5.93 5.16 -19.83
N CYS A 190 4.71 5.70 -19.93
CA CYS A 190 4.51 7.12 -20.28
C CYS A 190 5.06 8.11 -19.24
N PHE A 191 5.32 7.66 -18.01
CA PHE A 191 5.94 8.44 -16.95
C PHE A 191 7.42 8.06 -16.70
N ALA A 192 8.09 7.42 -17.67
CA ALA A 192 9.47 6.94 -17.50
C ALA A 192 10.45 8.04 -17.08
N ASN A 193 10.24 9.28 -17.53
CA ASN A 193 11.08 10.43 -17.16
C ASN A 193 10.93 10.85 -15.69
N HIS A 194 9.86 10.42 -15.05
CA HIS A 194 9.59 10.65 -13.63
C HIS A 194 9.64 9.36 -12.80
N ASP A 195 10.02 8.22 -13.40
CA ASP A 195 10.24 6.96 -12.69
C ASP A 195 11.67 6.88 -12.20
N ALA A 196 11.89 7.05 -10.91
CA ALA A 196 13.22 6.98 -10.31
C ALA A 196 13.93 5.64 -10.59
N THR A 197 13.21 4.55 -10.84
CA THR A 197 13.79 3.26 -11.21
C THR A 197 14.39 3.26 -12.62
N LYS A 198 13.94 4.17 -13.48
CA LYS A 198 14.44 4.37 -14.84
C LYS A 198 15.47 5.49 -14.89
N VAL A 199 15.15 6.62 -14.27
CA VAL A 199 16.04 7.80 -14.23
C VAL A 199 17.38 7.49 -13.54
N HIS A 200 17.36 6.61 -12.53
CA HIS A 200 18.55 6.24 -11.74
C HIS A 200 18.90 4.75 -11.86
N GLU A 201 18.63 4.14 -13.02
CA GLU A 201 18.83 2.70 -13.25
C GLU A 201 20.27 2.26 -12.96
N ASP A 202 21.25 3.04 -13.38
CA ASP A 202 22.66 2.73 -13.16
C ASP A 202 23.04 2.68 -11.68
N ILE A 203 22.47 3.57 -10.86
CA ILE A 203 22.69 3.57 -9.41
C ILE A 203 22.08 2.30 -8.81
N LEU A 204 20.86 1.96 -9.21
CA LEU A 204 20.14 0.80 -8.68
C LEU A 204 20.81 -0.52 -9.07
N ARG A 205 21.32 -0.66 -10.30
CA ARG A 205 22.06 -1.85 -10.74
C ARG A 205 23.33 -2.09 -9.93
N ASN A 206 23.98 -1.03 -9.50
CA ASN A 206 25.22 -1.08 -8.72
C ASN A 206 24.97 -1.14 -7.20
N THR A 207 23.69 -1.10 -6.76
CA THR A 207 23.33 -1.22 -5.35
C THR A 207 23.27 -2.69 -4.97
N PRO A 208 23.98 -3.13 -3.92
CA PRO A 208 23.93 -4.52 -3.48
C PRO A 208 22.49 -4.92 -3.10
N GLU A 209 22.10 -6.11 -3.50
CA GLU A 209 20.84 -6.67 -2.99
C GLU A 209 20.90 -6.79 -1.47
N VAL A 210 19.92 -6.22 -0.81
CA VAL A 210 19.77 -6.33 0.65
C VAL A 210 19.05 -7.62 0.93
N GLU A 211 19.56 -8.44 1.86
CA GLU A 211 18.82 -9.58 2.39
C GLU A 211 17.40 -9.13 2.78
N ALA A 212 16.40 -9.77 2.21
CA ALA A 212 14.99 -9.36 2.29
C ALA A 212 14.48 -9.34 3.74
N GLU A 213 15.08 -10.14 4.64
CA GLU A 213 14.59 -10.29 6.00
C GLU A 213 15.69 -10.28 7.05
N ALA A 214 15.40 -9.65 8.18
CA ALA A 214 16.22 -9.81 9.38
C ALA A 214 16.12 -11.24 9.89
N LYS A 215 17.25 -11.85 10.25
CA LYS A 215 17.29 -13.19 10.85
C LYS A 215 16.33 -13.26 12.06
N GLY A 216 15.44 -14.24 12.05
CA GLY A 216 14.46 -14.46 13.12
C GLY A 216 13.20 -13.60 13.02
N CYS A 217 12.95 -12.93 11.90
CA CYS A 217 11.68 -12.25 11.65
C CYS A 217 10.53 -13.27 11.62
N LYS A 218 9.48 -13.02 12.42
CA LYS A 218 8.27 -13.86 12.49
C LYS A 218 7.00 -13.10 12.09
N CYS A 219 7.16 -12.02 11.32
CA CYS A 219 6.01 -11.21 10.91
C CYS A 219 4.93 -12.02 10.19
N GLY A 220 5.33 -12.94 9.31
CA GLY A 220 4.40 -13.82 8.60
C GLY A 220 3.59 -14.74 9.53
N ASP A 221 4.22 -15.26 10.58
CA ASP A 221 3.53 -16.14 11.54
C ASP A 221 2.54 -15.39 12.42
N VAL A 222 2.90 -14.15 12.83
CA VAL A 222 1.99 -13.27 13.58
C VAL A 222 0.78 -12.91 12.73
N LEU A 223 1.00 -12.53 11.46
CA LEU A 223 -0.08 -12.13 10.55
C LEU A 223 -1.04 -13.29 10.21
N ARG A 224 -0.56 -14.54 10.26
CA ARG A 224 -1.40 -15.74 10.10
C ARG A 224 -2.04 -16.21 11.41
N GLY A 225 -1.80 -15.53 12.52
CA GLY A 225 -2.33 -15.90 13.83
C GLY A 225 -1.70 -17.17 14.43
N ILE A 226 -0.58 -17.68 13.86
CA ILE A 226 0.11 -18.90 14.33
C ILE A 226 0.79 -18.64 15.66
N ILE A 227 1.39 -17.46 15.82
CA ILE A 227 2.01 -17.01 17.06
C ILE A 227 1.44 -15.65 17.47
N ARG A 228 1.51 -15.36 18.76
CA ARG A 228 1.18 -14.03 19.29
C ARG A 228 2.36 -13.08 19.18
N SER A 229 2.08 -11.78 19.22
CA SER A 229 3.09 -10.71 19.14
C SER A 229 3.85 -10.45 20.46
N GLU A 230 3.65 -11.28 21.47
CA GLU A 230 4.32 -11.20 22.78
C GLU A 230 5.77 -11.65 22.73
#